data_e156b9437035f1e2af09afaf95266e1d
#
_entry.id   e156b9437035f1e2af09afaf95266e1d
#
_cell.length_a   1.000
_cell.length_b   1.000
_cell.length_c   1.000
_cell.angle_alpha   90.00
_cell.angle_beta   90.00
_cell.angle_gamma   90.00
#
_symmetry.space_group_name_H-M   'P 1'
#
loop_
_entity.id
_entity.type
_entity.pdbx_description
1 polymer ?
#
loop_
_entity_poly.entity_id
_entity_poly.type
_entity_poly.pdbx_seq_one_letter_code
_entity_poly.pdbx_strand_id
1 'polypeptide(L)'
;WYEYGMNEGIPRLLDLWDRHDVKVTSHMVGQAVERRPDLAKELVQRGHEAAAHGYNWTPQFGMSPKEERESYEKNIEVVERITGQRPVGFNAFWMRQTRATLEILQDLDFVYHTDDLGRDEPAVTQVRGNPFAVVPYTLRCNDIARFSSQGMTTAGFEQDLKDEFDVLYAEGAHRRRLMSISTHDRIGGAPGIVKALDRFLTYAKGHSGVSFMRKDEIARFALSQDDVPQNPAREF
;
A
#
# COMPACT_ATOMS: atom_id res chain seq x y z
N TRP A 1 12.72 11.89 -14.51
CA TRP A 1 11.99 12.00 -13.22
C TRP A 1 11.81 10.65 -12.54
N TYR A 2 11.44 9.59 -13.28
CA TYR A 2 11.36 8.23 -12.70
C TYR A 2 12.71 7.72 -12.19
N GLU A 3 13.81 8.03 -12.86
CA GLU A 3 15.15 7.67 -12.40
C GLU A 3 15.50 8.32 -11.06
N TYR A 4 15.00 9.54 -10.80
CA TYR A 4 15.17 10.19 -9.51
C TYR A 4 14.60 9.35 -8.36
N GLY A 5 13.40 8.78 -8.55
CA GLY A 5 12.82 7.88 -7.56
C GLY A 5 13.72 6.70 -7.24
N MET A 6 14.26 6.06 -8.26
CA MET A 6 15.14 4.90 -8.11
C MET A 6 16.53 5.25 -7.55
N ASN A 7 17.11 6.39 -7.94
CA ASN A 7 18.48 6.73 -7.58
C ASN A 7 18.57 7.45 -6.22
N GLU A 8 17.57 8.25 -5.89
CA GLU A 8 17.57 9.12 -4.71
C GLU A 8 16.40 8.84 -3.77
N GLY A 9 15.18 8.66 -4.34
CA GLY A 9 13.96 8.60 -3.57
C GLY A 9 13.84 7.35 -2.71
N ILE A 10 13.97 6.16 -3.30
CA ILE A 10 13.88 4.88 -2.57
C ILE A 10 14.98 4.78 -1.50
N PRO A 11 16.27 5.02 -1.79
CA PRO A 11 17.29 4.98 -0.75
C PRO A 11 16.97 5.89 0.45
N ARG A 12 16.52 7.11 0.17
CA ARG A 12 16.18 8.08 1.22
C ARG A 12 14.96 7.67 2.04
N LEU A 13 13.95 7.06 1.40
CA LEU A 13 12.79 6.51 2.10
C LEU A 13 13.17 5.29 2.95
N LEU A 14 14.02 4.39 2.45
CA LEU A 14 14.53 3.25 3.20
C LEU A 14 15.25 3.69 4.46
N ASP A 15 16.12 4.69 4.36
CA ASP A 15 16.83 5.25 5.51
C ASP A 15 15.89 5.94 6.51
N LEU A 16 14.81 6.56 6.04
CA LEU A 16 13.78 7.12 6.90
C LEU A 16 13.08 6.02 7.70
N TRP A 17 12.63 4.97 7.02
CA TRP A 17 11.89 3.89 7.68
C TRP A 17 12.77 3.13 8.67
N ASP A 18 14.04 2.90 8.35
CA ASP A 18 14.99 2.26 9.27
C ASP A 18 15.23 3.12 10.53
N ARG A 19 15.41 4.46 10.37
CA ARG A 19 15.57 5.34 11.52
C ARG A 19 14.38 5.30 12.48
N HIS A 20 13.19 5.10 11.94
CA HIS A 20 11.97 4.99 12.73
C HIS A 20 11.58 3.55 13.07
N ASP A 21 12.36 2.55 12.68
CA ASP A 21 11.98 1.13 12.83
C ASP A 21 10.52 0.88 12.37
N VAL A 22 10.21 1.33 11.15
CA VAL A 22 8.90 1.17 10.51
C VAL A 22 9.06 0.23 9.32
N LYS A 23 8.25 -0.80 9.24
CA LYS A 23 8.18 -1.66 8.07
C LYS A 23 6.96 -1.29 7.24
N VAL A 24 7.13 -1.25 5.91
CA VAL A 24 6.12 -0.78 4.97
C VAL A 24 5.77 -1.85 3.95
N THR A 25 4.67 -1.65 3.24
CA THR A 25 4.29 -2.42 2.06
C THR A 25 4.67 -1.66 0.80
N SER A 26 5.48 -2.27 -0.06
CA SER A 26 5.84 -1.74 -1.37
C SER A 26 4.99 -2.40 -2.45
N HIS A 27 4.15 -1.63 -3.13
CA HIS A 27 3.39 -2.10 -4.30
C HIS A 27 4.29 -2.07 -5.54
N MET A 28 4.74 -3.24 -5.98
CA MET A 28 5.78 -3.41 -6.99
C MET A 28 5.21 -3.68 -8.37
N VAL A 29 5.52 -2.82 -9.33
CA VAL A 29 5.30 -3.07 -10.76
C VAL A 29 6.40 -3.98 -11.29
N GLY A 30 6.06 -5.12 -11.90
CA GLY A 30 7.03 -6.14 -12.33
C GLY A 30 8.16 -5.60 -13.20
N GLN A 31 7.86 -4.76 -14.20
CA GLN A 31 8.88 -4.12 -15.04
C GLN A 31 9.84 -3.22 -14.26
N ALA A 32 9.39 -2.56 -13.20
CA ALA A 32 10.26 -1.74 -12.36
C ALA A 32 11.21 -2.63 -11.55
N VAL A 33 10.72 -3.76 -11.05
CA VAL A 33 11.53 -4.76 -10.34
C VAL A 33 12.60 -5.36 -11.26
N GLU A 34 12.28 -5.66 -12.52
CA GLU A 34 13.28 -6.14 -13.50
C GLU A 34 14.35 -5.09 -13.83
N ARG A 35 13.99 -3.81 -13.86
CA ARG A 35 14.94 -2.72 -14.13
C ARG A 35 15.87 -2.45 -12.95
N ARG A 36 15.41 -2.61 -11.73
CA ARG A 36 16.17 -2.37 -10.49
C ARG A 36 15.99 -3.50 -9.49
N PRO A 37 16.49 -4.70 -9.86
CA PRO A 37 16.40 -5.88 -8.98
C PRO A 37 17.15 -5.70 -7.66
N ASP A 38 18.18 -4.87 -7.63
CA ASP A 38 18.94 -4.48 -6.44
C ASP A 38 18.04 -3.81 -5.40
N LEU A 39 17.28 -2.80 -5.79
CA LEU A 39 16.35 -2.07 -4.89
C LEU A 39 15.21 -2.95 -4.40
N ALA A 40 14.63 -3.79 -5.27
CA ALA A 40 13.56 -4.71 -4.88
C ALA A 40 14.03 -5.73 -3.83
N LYS A 41 15.25 -6.27 -4.01
CA LYS A 41 15.88 -7.16 -3.02
C LYS A 41 16.15 -6.45 -1.70
N GLU A 42 16.71 -5.24 -1.76
CA GLU A 42 17.02 -4.44 -0.57
C GLU A 42 15.77 -4.14 0.25
N LEU A 43 14.67 -3.75 -0.39
CA LEU A 43 13.38 -3.54 0.27
C LEU A 43 12.96 -4.76 1.10
N VAL A 44 12.97 -5.95 0.52
CA VAL A 44 12.60 -7.18 1.22
C VAL A 44 13.61 -7.57 2.29
N GLN A 45 14.92 -7.41 2.02
CA GLN A 45 15.98 -7.70 3.01
C GLN A 45 15.89 -6.80 4.24
N ARG A 46 15.39 -5.57 4.11
CA ARG A 46 15.11 -4.66 5.23
C ARG A 46 13.79 -4.97 5.94
N GLY A 47 13.08 -6.04 5.54
CA GLY A 47 11.85 -6.53 6.20
C GLY A 47 10.57 -5.88 5.71
N HIS A 48 10.59 -5.13 4.61
CA HIS A 48 9.40 -4.59 3.99
C HIS A 48 8.67 -5.66 3.17
N GLU A 49 7.36 -5.47 2.99
CA GLU A 49 6.55 -6.36 2.18
C GLU A 49 6.66 -6.00 0.69
N ALA A 50 6.80 -7.02 -0.16
CA ALA A 50 6.60 -6.92 -1.60
C ALA A 50 5.16 -7.28 -1.94
N ALA A 51 4.33 -6.29 -2.26
CA ALA A 51 2.97 -6.47 -2.76
C ALA A 51 2.90 -6.21 -4.27
N ALA A 52 1.89 -6.76 -4.94
CA ALA A 52 1.75 -6.66 -6.39
C ALA A 52 1.07 -5.37 -6.84
N HIS A 53 1.46 -4.88 -8.03
CA HIS A 53 0.85 -3.75 -8.71
C HIS A 53 0.72 -3.95 -10.23
N GLY A 54 0.59 -5.22 -10.64
CA GLY A 54 0.61 -5.62 -12.05
C GLY A 54 2.01 -5.65 -12.64
N TYR A 55 2.13 -6.26 -13.85
CA TYR A 55 3.43 -6.37 -14.50
C TYR A 55 3.88 -5.04 -15.11
N ASN A 56 2.96 -4.33 -15.78
CA ASN A 56 3.18 -3.02 -16.37
C ASN A 56 2.34 -1.97 -15.64
N TRP A 57 2.75 -0.70 -15.73
CA TRP A 57 1.93 0.43 -15.32
C TRP A 57 0.85 0.71 -16.37
N THR A 58 -0.13 -0.19 -16.48
CA THR A 58 -1.20 -0.16 -17.48
C THR A 58 -2.56 -0.37 -16.79
N PRO A 59 -3.61 0.39 -17.17
CA PRO A 59 -4.94 0.25 -16.60
C PRO A 59 -5.55 -1.15 -16.79
N GLN A 60 -5.81 -1.88 -15.71
CA GLN A 60 -6.44 -3.21 -15.77
C GLN A 60 -7.88 -3.14 -16.28
N PHE A 61 -8.60 -2.05 -15.99
CA PHE A 61 -10.00 -1.88 -16.40
C PHE A 61 -10.23 -1.81 -17.93
N GLY A 62 -9.15 -1.81 -18.72
CA GLY A 62 -9.19 -1.95 -20.17
C GLY A 62 -8.79 -3.34 -20.67
N MET A 63 -8.43 -4.27 -19.76
CA MET A 63 -8.00 -5.63 -20.09
C MET A 63 -9.17 -6.62 -20.10
N SER A 64 -9.07 -7.66 -20.92
CA SER A 64 -9.90 -8.86 -20.74
C SER A 64 -9.49 -9.60 -19.47
N PRO A 65 -10.35 -10.45 -18.88
CA PRO A 65 -9.99 -11.24 -17.70
C PRO A 65 -8.74 -12.11 -17.91
N LYS A 66 -8.49 -12.56 -19.12
CA LYS A 66 -7.29 -13.34 -19.46
C LYS A 66 -6.04 -12.48 -19.40
N GLU A 67 -6.04 -11.32 -20.03
CA GLU A 67 -4.90 -10.39 -20.02
C GLU A 67 -4.59 -9.88 -18.62
N GLU A 68 -5.64 -9.64 -17.81
CA GLU A 68 -5.51 -9.23 -16.42
C GLU A 68 -4.82 -10.33 -15.60
N ARG A 69 -5.26 -11.58 -15.72
CA ARG A 69 -4.64 -12.74 -15.07
C ARG A 69 -3.17 -12.91 -15.48
N GLU A 70 -2.87 -12.89 -16.78
CA GLU A 70 -1.50 -13.01 -17.30
C GLU A 70 -0.57 -11.92 -16.75
N SER A 71 -1.08 -10.68 -16.62
CA SER A 71 -0.34 -9.57 -16.02
C SER A 71 -0.01 -9.83 -14.54
N TYR A 72 -0.94 -10.41 -13.77
CA TYR A 72 -0.73 -10.71 -12.37
C TYR A 72 0.20 -11.90 -12.17
N GLU A 73 0.03 -12.98 -12.92
CA GLU A 73 0.92 -14.14 -12.91
C GLU A 73 2.36 -13.74 -13.23
N LYS A 74 2.55 -12.91 -14.26
CA LYS A 74 3.87 -12.40 -14.60
C LYS A 74 4.47 -11.49 -13.55
N ASN A 75 3.64 -10.65 -12.88
CA ASN A 75 4.10 -9.84 -11.76
C ASN A 75 4.57 -10.71 -10.61
N ILE A 76 3.78 -11.73 -10.22
CA ILE A 76 4.14 -12.69 -9.17
C ILE A 76 5.46 -13.36 -9.49
N GLU A 77 5.60 -13.95 -10.70
CA GLU A 77 6.82 -14.63 -11.14
C GLU A 77 8.05 -13.74 -10.98
N VAL A 78 7.98 -12.50 -11.47
CA VAL A 78 9.10 -11.57 -11.46
C VAL A 78 9.47 -11.15 -10.04
N VAL A 79 8.49 -10.76 -9.22
CA VAL A 79 8.72 -10.33 -7.85
C VAL A 79 9.27 -11.47 -7.01
N GLU A 80 8.66 -12.64 -7.06
CA GLU A 80 9.10 -13.82 -6.30
C GLU A 80 10.50 -14.27 -6.71
N ARG A 81 10.78 -14.37 -8.02
CA ARG A 81 12.09 -14.76 -8.54
C ARG A 81 13.20 -13.80 -8.12
N ILE A 82 12.93 -12.49 -8.08
CA ILE A 82 13.95 -11.47 -7.80
C ILE A 82 14.12 -11.26 -6.30
N THR A 83 13.03 -11.20 -5.54
CA THR A 83 13.06 -10.86 -4.10
C THR A 83 13.07 -12.06 -3.18
N GLY A 84 12.67 -13.23 -3.66
CA GLY A 84 12.41 -14.42 -2.84
C GLY A 84 11.11 -14.36 -2.05
N GLN A 85 10.32 -13.29 -2.20
CA GLN A 85 9.02 -13.12 -1.54
C GLN A 85 7.88 -13.13 -2.57
N ARG A 86 6.95 -14.09 -2.40
CA ARG A 86 5.72 -14.11 -3.20
C ARG A 86 4.78 -13.01 -2.74
N PRO A 87 4.28 -12.15 -3.64
CA PRO A 87 3.28 -11.15 -3.30
C PRO A 87 1.97 -11.79 -2.83
N VAL A 88 1.43 -11.30 -1.72
CA VAL A 88 0.13 -11.72 -1.18
C VAL A 88 -0.89 -10.59 -1.10
N GLY A 89 -0.49 -9.39 -1.44
CA GLY A 89 -1.31 -8.18 -1.47
C GLY A 89 -1.31 -7.52 -2.83
N PHE A 90 -2.40 -6.84 -3.16
CA PHE A 90 -2.62 -6.22 -4.46
C PHE A 90 -3.19 -4.80 -4.36
N ASN A 91 -2.72 -3.93 -5.24
CA ASN A 91 -3.29 -2.63 -5.53
C ASN A 91 -3.54 -2.49 -7.04
N ALA A 92 -4.76 -2.19 -7.44
CA ALA A 92 -5.12 -1.95 -8.83
C ALA A 92 -4.65 -0.57 -9.31
N PHE A 93 -4.40 -0.44 -10.61
CA PHE A 93 -4.13 0.85 -11.24
C PHE A 93 -5.26 1.85 -10.96
N TRP A 94 -4.92 2.97 -10.29
CA TRP A 94 -5.88 3.96 -9.79
C TRP A 94 -7.00 3.38 -8.93
N MET A 95 -6.76 2.26 -8.24
CA MET A 95 -7.75 1.56 -7.42
C MET A 95 -9.02 1.15 -8.20
N ARG A 96 -8.88 0.95 -9.51
CA ARG A 96 -10.00 0.57 -10.40
C ARG A 96 -9.89 -0.90 -10.77
N GLN A 97 -10.69 -1.70 -10.10
CA GLN A 97 -10.85 -3.12 -10.38
C GLN A 97 -11.80 -3.37 -11.55
N THR A 98 -11.64 -4.51 -12.21
CA THR A 98 -12.65 -5.10 -13.10
C THR A 98 -13.58 -5.99 -12.28
N ARG A 99 -14.63 -6.52 -12.91
CA ARG A 99 -15.50 -7.53 -12.28
C ARG A 99 -14.76 -8.82 -11.95
N ALA A 100 -13.71 -9.15 -12.70
CA ALA A 100 -12.95 -10.38 -12.55
C ALA A 100 -11.79 -10.26 -11.53
N THR A 101 -11.37 -9.04 -11.17
CA THR A 101 -10.16 -8.80 -10.39
C THR A 101 -10.10 -9.63 -9.11
N LEU A 102 -11.13 -9.56 -8.25
CA LEU A 102 -11.09 -10.25 -6.96
C LEU A 102 -11.07 -11.77 -7.09
N GLU A 103 -11.78 -12.31 -8.07
CA GLU A 103 -11.77 -13.75 -8.35
C GLU A 103 -10.39 -14.22 -8.85
N ILE A 104 -9.78 -13.44 -9.76
CA ILE A 104 -8.43 -13.71 -10.25
C ILE A 104 -7.42 -13.65 -9.10
N LEU A 105 -7.50 -12.64 -8.24
CA LEU A 105 -6.62 -12.51 -7.09
C LEU A 105 -6.75 -13.70 -6.14
N GLN A 106 -7.98 -14.13 -5.87
CA GLN A 106 -8.23 -15.29 -5.01
C GLN A 106 -7.69 -16.59 -5.63
N ASP A 107 -7.88 -16.81 -6.93
CA ASP A 107 -7.32 -17.97 -7.65
C ASP A 107 -5.79 -18.00 -7.64
N LEU A 108 -5.15 -16.84 -7.51
CA LEU A 108 -3.69 -16.68 -7.46
C LEU A 108 -3.15 -16.62 -6.02
N ASP A 109 -3.95 -17.01 -5.03
CA ASP A 109 -3.58 -17.06 -3.61
C ASP A 109 -3.21 -15.70 -2.99
N PHE A 110 -3.75 -14.60 -3.51
CA PHE A 110 -3.66 -13.33 -2.80
C PHE A 110 -4.54 -13.35 -1.54
N VAL A 111 -4.10 -12.62 -0.54
CA VAL A 111 -4.75 -12.56 0.79
C VAL A 111 -5.59 -11.29 0.93
N TYR A 112 -5.17 -10.19 0.29
CA TYR A 112 -5.82 -8.91 0.41
C TYR A 112 -5.68 -8.02 -0.81
N HIS A 113 -6.57 -7.03 -0.91
CA HIS A 113 -6.43 -5.87 -1.79
C HIS A 113 -6.58 -4.55 -1.02
N THR A 114 -6.22 -3.42 -1.68
CA THR A 114 -6.25 -2.11 -1.04
C THR A 114 -7.22 -1.12 -1.68
N ASP A 115 -7.97 -1.53 -2.69
CA ASP A 115 -8.70 -0.64 -3.60
C ASP A 115 -10.09 -0.21 -3.09
N ASP A 116 -10.50 -0.67 -1.92
CA ASP A 116 -11.72 -0.22 -1.25
C ASP A 116 -11.38 0.84 -0.20
N LEU A 117 -11.92 2.03 -0.37
CA LEU A 117 -11.69 3.19 0.50
C LEU A 117 -12.92 3.52 1.36
N GLY A 118 -13.83 2.58 1.52
CA GLY A 118 -15.10 2.80 2.20
C GLY A 118 -15.01 2.89 3.73
N ARG A 119 -13.83 2.62 4.32
CA ARG A 119 -13.65 2.56 5.78
C ARG A 119 -12.27 3.07 6.21
N ASP A 120 -12.19 3.53 7.45
CA ASP A 120 -10.93 3.85 8.14
C ASP A 120 -10.53 2.70 9.10
N GLU A 121 -10.77 1.47 8.71
CA GLU A 121 -10.37 0.22 9.37
C GLU A 121 -10.31 -0.92 8.36
N PRO A 122 -9.54 -2.00 8.63
CA PRO A 122 -9.56 -3.16 7.76
C PRO A 122 -10.94 -3.84 7.78
N ALA A 123 -11.28 -4.51 6.69
CA ALA A 123 -12.53 -5.23 6.54
C ALA A 123 -12.30 -6.59 5.86
N VAL A 124 -13.33 -7.42 5.84
CA VAL A 124 -13.35 -8.67 5.09
C VAL A 124 -14.49 -8.60 4.06
N THR A 125 -14.22 -9.02 2.84
CA THR A 125 -15.25 -9.25 1.82
C THR A 125 -15.31 -10.73 1.47
N GLN A 126 -16.41 -11.16 0.87
CA GLN A 126 -16.57 -12.53 0.40
C GLN A 126 -16.33 -12.58 -1.11
N VAL A 127 -15.41 -13.43 -1.54
CA VAL A 127 -15.17 -13.74 -2.95
C VAL A 127 -15.51 -15.20 -3.18
N ARG A 128 -16.56 -15.47 -3.93
CA ARG A 128 -17.09 -16.84 -4.15
C ARG A 128 -17.29 -17.63 -2.84
N GLY A 129 -17.75 -16.93 -1.78
CA GLY A 129 -18.00 -17.52 -0.47
C GLY A 129 -16.77 -17.74 0.42
N ASN A 130 -15.59 -17.29 -0.01
CA ASN A 130 -14.37 -17.34 0.81
C ASN A 130 -13.97 -15.94 1.28
N PRO A 131 -13.44 -15.81 2.50
CA PRO A 131 -13.03 -14.52 3.05
C PRO A 131 -11.81 -13.98 2.30
N PHE A 132 -11.81 -12.67 2.04
CA PHE A 132 -10.72 -11.95 1.41
C PHE A 132 -10.55 -10.60 2.13
N ALA A 133 -9.34 -10.26 2.56
CA ALA A 133 -9.12 -9.06 3.35
C ALA A 133 -9.12 -7.79 2.48
N VAL A 134 -9.64 -6.73 3.07
CA VAL A 134 -9.57 -5.36 2.54
C VAL A 134 -8.73 -4.53 3.51
N VAL A 135 -7.60 -4.03 3.04
CA VAL A 135 -6.76 -3.09 3.79
C VAL A 135 -6.77 -1.75 3.08
N PRO A 136 -7.60 -0.79 3.50
CA PRO A 136 -7.83 0.43 2.75
C PRO A 136 -6.55 1.19 2.38
N TYR A 137 -6.48 1.64 1.11
CA TYR A 137 -5.50 2.61 0.64
C TYR A 137 -5.87 4.01 1.13
N THR A 138 -5.29 5.05 0.54
CA THR A 138 -5.64 6.44 0.86
C THR A 138 -5.58 7.34 -0.37
N LEU A 139 -6.49 8.30 -0.42
CA LEU A 139 -6.41 9.46 -1.32
C LEU A 139 -6.04 10.73 -0.57
N ARG A 140 -6.42 10.83 0.71
CA ARG A 140 -6.16 12.01 1.55
C ARG A 140 -4.70 12.14 1.93
N CYS A 141 -4.08 11.04 2.36
CA CYS A 141 -2.67 10.99 2.76
C CYS A 141 -1.77 10.42 1.66
N ASN A 142 -2.06 10.78 0.40
CA ASN A 142 -1.35 10.33 -0.80
C ASN A 142 -0.55 11.48 -1.40
N ASP A 143 0.77 11.32 -1.47
CA ASP A 143 1.69 12.37 -1.92
C ASP A 143 1.44 12.81 -3.38
N ILE A 144 1.13 11.89 -4.29
CA ILE A 144 0.79 12.24 -5.69
C ILE A 144 -0.46 13.13 -5.75
N ALA A 145 -1.52 12.77 -5.03
CA ALA A 145 -2.74 13.55 -5.02
C ALA A 145 -2.51 14.94 -4.42
N ARG A 146 -1.72 15.03 -3.36
CA ARG A 146 -1.46 16.27 -2.65
C ARG A 146 -0.50 17.20 -3.38
N PHE A 147 0.63 16.71 -3.88
CA PHE A 147 1.65 17.55 -4.51
C PHE A 147 1.42 17.77 -6.00
N SER A 148 1.00 16.74 -6.76
CA SER A 148 0.84 16.86 -8.21
C SER A 148 -0.49 17.47 -8.63
N SER A 149 -1.56 17.24 -7.86
CA SER A 149 -2.91 17.70 -8.24
C SER A 149 -3.38 18.94 -7.47
N GLN A 150 -2.92 19.12 -6.21
CA GLN A 150 -3.39 20.18 -5.33
C GLN A 150 -2.33 21.25 -5.03
N GLY A 151 -1.08 21.05 -5.47
CA GLY A 151 0.02 22.03 -5.27
C GLY A 151 0.36 22.29 -3.80
N MET A 152 0.23 21.29 -2.93
CA MET A 152 0.41 21.44 -1.50
C MET A 152 1.88 21.70 -1.12
N THR A 153 2.09 22.47 -0.05
CA THR A 153 3.41 22.64 0.55
C THR A 153 3.76 21.46 1.46
N THR A 154 5.06 21.24 1.70
CA THR A 154 5.52 20.19 2.62
C THR A 154 5.03 20.41 4.06
N ALA A 155 4.91 21.66 4.50
CA ALA A 155 4.36 22.00 5.81
C ALA A 155 2.85 21.70 5.89
N GLY A 156 2.10 22.00 4.83
CA GLY A 156 0.68 21.66 4.74
C GLY A 156 0.47 20.16 4.75
N PHE A 157 1.29 19.39 4.03
CA PHE A 157 1.21 17.94 4.02
C PHE A 157 1.47 17.34 5.42
N GLU A 158 2.50 17.81 6.12
CA GLU A 158 2.76 17.38 7.50
C GLU A 158 1.59 17.68 8.44
N GLN A 159 1.01 18.88 8.34
CA GLN A 159 -0.13 19.26 9.19
C GLN A 159 -1.35 18.40 8.88
N ASP A 160 -1.67 18.15 7.61
CA ASP A 160 -2.78 17.28 7.22
C ASP A 160 -2.61 15.84 7.75
N LEU A 161 -1.37 15.31 7.72
CA LEU A 161 -1.09 14.00 8.30
C LEU A 161 -1.35 13.97 9.81
N LYS A 162 -0.99 15.04 10.54
CA LYS A 162 -1.24 15.14 11.97
C LYS A 162 -2.72 15.28 12.28
N ASP A 163 -3.44 16.12 11.55
CA ASP A 163 -4.87 16.33 11.75
C ASP A 163 -5.68 15.05 11.48
N GLU A 164 -5.35 14.31 10.41
CA GLU A 164 -5.95 13.00 10.13
C GLU A 164 -5.65 12.00 11.26
N PHE A 165 -4.39 11.95 11.70
CA PHE A 165 -3.95 11.08 12.77
C PHE A 165 -4.68 11.40 14.09
N ASP A 166 -4.79 12.66 14.48
CA ASP A 166 -5.38 13.08 15.75
C ASP A 166 -6.86 12.67 15.87
N VAL A 167 -7.60 12.83 14.77
CA VAL A 167 -9.01 12.39 14.71
C VAL A 167 -9.11 10.88 14.85
N LEU A 168 -8.35 10.13 14.05
CA LEU A 168 -8.38 8.66 14.09
C LEU A 168 -7.85 8.12 15.42
N TYR A 169 -6.84 8.76 16.01
CA TYR A 169 -6.32 8.40 17.32
C TYR A 169 -7.37 8.57 18.41
N ALA A 170 -8.08 9.72 18.43
CA ALA A 170 -9.16 9.96 19.40
C ALA A 170 -10.30 8.93 19.23
N GLU A 171 -10.70 8.61 18.01
CA GLU A 171 -11.68 7.57 17.72
C GLU A 171 -11.20 6.17 18.12
N GLY A 172 -9.88 5.95 18.11
CA GLY A 172 -9.24 4.69 18.51
C GLY A 172 -9.51 4.28 19.94
N ALA A 173 -9.93 5.22 20.83
CA ALA A 173 -10.36 4.92 22.18
C ALA A 173 -11.65 4.06 22.25
N HIS A 174 -12.43 4.02 21.17
CA HIS A 174 -13.75 3.38 21.15
C HIS A 174 -13.90 2.31 20.06
N ARG A 175 -13.04 2.34 19.05
CA ARG A 175 -13.10 1.42 17.93
C ARG A 175 -11.74 1.32 17.21
N ARG A 176 -11.52 0.24 16.49
CA ARG A 176 -10.32 0.05 15.67
C ARG A 176 -10.23 1.13 14.59
N ARG A 177 -9.03 1.67 14.38
CA ARG A 177 -8.75 2.65 13.33
C ARG A 177 -7.49 2.30 12.56
N LEU A 178 -7.50 2.62 11.28
CA LEU A 178 -6.39 2.47 10.35
C LEU A 178 -6.15 3.79 9.62
N MET A 179 -4.92 4.29 9.70
CA MET A 179 -4.44 5.36 8.84
C MET A 179 -3.47 4.79 7.81
N SER A 180 -3.75 4.99 6.54
CA SER A 180 -2.83 4.65 5.45
C SER A 180 -2.17 5.91 4.92
N ILE A 181 -0.84 5.86 4.73
CA ILE A 181 -0.06 6.92 4.08
C ILE A 181 0.58 6.31 2.84
N SER A 182 0.43 6.97 1.69
CA SER A 182 1.01 6.53 0.43
C SER A 182 2.11 7.46 -0.03
N THR A 183 3.28 6.89 -0.30
CA THR A 183 4.45 7.60 -0.81
C THR A 183 4.89 6.98 -2.12
N HIS A 184 5.07 7.83 -3.14
CA HIS A 184 5.66 7.42 -4.41
C HIS A 184 7.15 7.79 -4.41
N ASP A 185 7.98 6.90 -4.86
CA ASP A 185 9.44 7.00 -4.85
C ASP A 185 9.98 8.38 -5.24
N ARG A 186 9.51 8.91 -6.37
CA ARG A 186 9.96 10.20 -6.94
C ARG A 186 9.37 11.43 -6.28
N ILE A 187 8.32 11.28 -5.49
CA ILE A 187 7.62 12.38 -4.80
C ILE A 187 7.91 12.30 -3.30
N GLY A 188 7.44 11.25 -2.63
CA GLY A 188 7.67 11.02 -1.21
C GLY A 188 9.13 10.95 -0.82
N GLY A 189 10.01 10.47 -1.75
CA GLY A 189 11.46 10.46 -1.58
C GLY A 189 12.16 11.80 -1.79
N ALA A 190 11.44 12.89 -2.13
CA ALA A 190 12.05 14.23 -2.21
C ALA A 190 12.46 14.74 -0.81
N PRO A 191 13.60 15.46 -0.67
CA PRO A 191 14.16 15.82 0.64
C PRO A 191 13.20 16.55 1.57
N GLY A 192 12.42 17.48 1.04
CA GLY A 192 11.45 18.25 1.82
C GLY A 192 10.29 17.38 2.33
N ILE A 193 9.83 16.42 1.52
CA ILE A 193 8.73 15.52 1.88
C ILE A 193 9.21 14.46 2.88
N VAL A 194 10.41 13.90 2.68
CA VAL A 194 11.02 13.00 3.66
C VAL A 194 11.16 13.68 5.04
N LYS A 195 11.54 14.97 5.06
CA LYS A 195 11.61 15.73 6.32
C LYS A 195 10.22 15.92 6.98
N ALA A 196 9.16 16.11 6.19
CA ALA A 196 7.80 16.17 6.71
C ALA A 196 7.35 14.82 7.27
N LEU A 197 7.62 13.73 6.55
CA LEU A 197 7.35 12.36 7.02
C LEU A 197 8.12 12.01 8.29
N ASP A 198 9.40 12.41 8.39
CA ASP A 198 10.24 12.20 9.58
C ASP A 198 9.63 12.86 10.84
N ARG A 199 9.16 14.10 10.72
CA ARG A 199 8.48 14.81 11.81
C ARG A 199 7.13 14.19 12.15
N PHE A 200 6.37 13.75 11.13
CA PHE A 200 5.11 13.05 11.36
C PHE A 200 5.32 11.71 12.06
N LEU A 201 6.27 10.89 11.62
CA LEU A 201 6.57 9.61 12.27
C LEU A 201 7.02 9.80 13.73
N THR A 202 7.85 10.81 13.99
CA THR A 202 8.23 11.19 15.37
C THR A 202 7.01 11.56 16.20
N TYR A 203 6.09 12.34 15.62
CA TYR A 203 4.84 12.75 16.28
C TYR A 203 3.96 11.54 16.61
N ALA A 204 3.65 10.72 15.61
CA ALA A 204 2.76 9.57 15.79
C ALA A 204 3.31 8.53 16.77
N LYS A 205 4.63 8.31 16.78
CA LYS A 205 5.31 7.42 17.73
C LYS A 205 5.32 7.95 19.17
N GLY A 206 5.06 9.22 19.39
CA GLY A 206 4.87 9.80 20.72
C GLY A 206 3.55 9.39 21.37
N HIS A 207 2.64 8.72 20.65
CA HIS A 207 1.33 8.31 21.15
C HIS A 207 1.30 6.82 21.49
N SER A 208 0.77 6.48 22.65
CA SER A 208 0.62 5.08 23.07
C SER A 208 -0.49 4.36 22.31
N GLY A 209 -0.38 3.04 22.13
CA GLY A 209 -1.41 2.24 21.45
C GLY A 209 -1.41 2.38 19.90
N VAL A 210 -0.39 3.00 19.33
CA VAL A 210 -0.17 3.10 17.88
C VAL A 210 0.80 2.02 17.44
N SER A 211 0.43 1.27 16.38
CA SER A 211 1.27 0.26 15.76
C SER A 211 1.51 0.59 14.30
N PHE A 212 2.75 0.49 13.86
CA PHE A 212 3.13 0.56 12.44
C PHE A 212 3.27 -0.85 11.90
N MET A 213 2.48 -1.19 10.90
CA MET A 213 2.36 -2.55 10.40
C MET A 213 2.40 -2.57 8.87
N ARG A 214 2.91 -3.66 8.31
CA ARG A 214 2.76 -3.96 6.89
C ARG A 214 1.31 -4.37 6.60
N LYS A 215 0.88 -4.20 5.36
CA LYS A 215 -0.51 -4.52 4.98
C LYS A 215 -0.81 -6.02 5.02
N ASP A 216 0.17 -6.89 4.77
CA ASP A 216 -0.01 -8.34 4.92
C ASP A 216 -0.26 -8.75 6.38
N GLU A 217 0.37 -8.07 7.34
CA GLU A 217 0.15 -8.29 8.77
C GLU A 217 -1.27 -7.82 9.17
N ILE A 218 -1.68 -6.62 8.70
CA ILE A 218 -3.03 -6.09 8.93
C ILE A 218 -4.09 -7.02 8.31
N ALA A 219 -3.85 -7.53 7.10
CA ALA A 219 -4.76 -8.43 6.41
C ALA A 219 -4.95 -9.76 7.17
N ARG A 220 -3.85 -10.37 7.62
CA ARG A 220 -3.89 -11.60 8.42
C ARG A 220 -4.59 -11.39 9.75
N PHE A 221 -4.33 -10.25 10.40
CA PHE A 221 -5.05 -9.85 11.60
C PHE A 221 -6.56 -9.75 11.30
N ALA A 222 -6.97 -9.03 10.25
CA ALA A 222 -8.38 -8.87 9.90
C ALA A 222 -9.08 -10.21 9.66
N LEU A 223 -8.42 -11.15 8.96
CA LEU A 223 -8.96 -12.48 8.69
C LEU A 223 -9.03 -13.38 9.94
N SER A 224 -8.30 -13.06 11.00
CA SER A 224 -8.30 -13.83 12.27
C SER A 224 -9.29 -13.32 13.31
N GLN A 225 -10.00 -12.21 13.04
CA GLN A 225 -10.91 -11.57 14.01
C GLN A 225 -12.37 -11.69 13.55
N ASP A 226 -13.23 -12.08 14.45
CA ASP A 226 -14.67 -12.20 14.17
C ASP A 226 -15.41 -10.85 14.17
N ASP A 227 -14.83 -9.82 14.81
CA ASP A 227 -15.41 -8.48 14.99
C ASP A 227 -14.99 -7.46 13.93
N VAL A 228 -14.31 -7.91 12.86
CA VAL A 228 -13.93 -7.05 11.74
C VAL A 228 -15.14 -6.81 10.83
N PRO A 229 -15.35 -5.56 10.35
CA PRO A 229 -16.45 -5.24 9.45
C PRO A 229 -16.48 -6.15 8.21
N GLN A 230 -17.69 -6.61 7.88
CA GLN A 230 -17.93 -7.34 6.64
C GLN A 230 -18.35 -6.34 5.56
N ASN A 231 -17.59 -6.26 4.48
CA ASN A 231 -18.00 -5.49 3.30
C ASN A 231 -18.92 -6.37 2.43
N PRO A 232 -20.02 -5.82 1.90
CA PRO A 232 -20.83 -6.56 0.95
C PRO A 232 -19.97 -6.97 -0.26
N ALA A 233 -20.28 -8.13 -0.84
CA ALA A 233 -19.73 -8.48 -2.13
C ALA A 233 -20.05 -7.36 -3.12
N ARG A 234 -19.06 -6.87 -3.84
CA ARG A 234 -19.29 -5.82 -4.84
C ARG A 234 -20.03 -6.42 -6.02
N GLU A 235 -21.28 -6.01 -6.21
CA GLU A 235 -21.99 -6.18 -7.47
C GLU A 235 -21.53 -5.06 -8.42
N PHE A 236 -20.79 -5.39 -9.47
CA PHE A 236 -20.32 -4.47 -10.51
C PHE A 236 -21.30 -4.45 -11.70
#